data_39b1581a9f133e43594f32c935b9e7f9
#
_entry.id   39b1581a9f133e43594f32c935b9e7f9
#
_cell.length_a   1.000
_cell.length_b   1.000
_cell.length_c   1.000
_cell.angle_alpha   90.00
_cell.angle_beta   90.00
_cell.angle_gamma   90.00
#
_symmetry.space_group_name_H-M   'P 1'
#
loop_
_entity.id
_entity.type
_entity.pdbx_description
1 polymer ?
#
loop_
_entity_poly.entity_id
_entity_poly.type
_entity_poly.pdbx_seq_one_letter_code
_entity_poly.pdbx_strand_id
1 'polypeptide(L)'
;MLLILDVDGVLTDGKKYYDASGRGVLKTFCDRDFTAIKKFKANGWHVVFLSGDPNVNEALAKNRNIPFYTNRVDGKMVNKVTFLDKLCKEYNVDPSKVVYVGDDIFDIELLKAVKYGFCPDNADPDVKQIATSLNSKGGDCCIAELFRYFEVSGLVKNVTVEQVELVDRNEKF
;
A
#
# COMPACT_ATOMS: atom_id res chain seq x y z
N MET A 1 -12.50 -7.28 2.69
CA MET A 1 -11.85 -5.95 2.64
C MET A 1 -10.78 -5.94 1.57
N LEU A 2 -10.54 -4.81 0.93
CA LEU A 2 -9.44 -4.59 -0.01
C LEU A 2 -8.55 -3.46 0.52
N LEU A 3 -7.27 -3.74 0.73
CA LEU A 3 -6.24 -2.76 1.08
C LEU A 3 -5.43 -2.44 -0.17
N ILE A 4 -5.52 -1.21 -0.63
CA ILE A 4 -4.73 -0.67 -1.74
C ILE A 4 -3.62 0.20 -1.13
N LEU A 5 -2.37 -0.07 -1.48
CA LEU A 5 -1.21 0.66 -0.98
C LEU A 5 -0.49 1.35 -2.14
N ASP A 6 -0.24 2.65 -2.02
CA ASP A 6 0.87 3.23 -2.75
C ASP A 6 2.19 2.65 -2.23
N VAL A 7 3.24 2.79 -2.99
CA VAL A 7 4.55 2.23 -2.63
C VAL A 7 5.52 3.33 -2.25
N ASP A 8 5.75 4.28 -3.14
CA ASP A 8 6.71 5.35 -2.91
C ASP A 8 6.13 6.39 -1.94
N GLY A 9 6.81 6.63 -0.83
CA GLY A 9 6.34 7.52 0.24
C GLY A 9 5.40 6.86 1.27
N VAL A 10 4.89 5.65 0.99
CA VAL A 10 4.08 4.84 1.92
C VAL A 10 4.88 3.65 2.45
N LEU A 11 5.22 2.69 1.58
CA LEU A 11 6.06 1.55 1.95
C LEU A 11 7.56 1.89 1.97
N THR A 12 7.94 2.99 1.33
CA THR A 12 9.28 3.58 1.33
C THR A 12 9.25 4.97 1.96
N ASP A 13 10.42 5.52 2.22
CA ASP A 13 10.59 6.93 2.65
C ASP A 13 10.45 7.95 1.51
N GLY A 14 10.05 7.52 0.31
CA GLY A 14 9.93 8.33 -0.89
C GLY A 14 11.25 8.60 -1.62
N LYS A 15 12.39 8.18 -1.06
CA LYS A 15 13.71 8.41 -1.68
C LYS A 15 14.08 7.29 -2.64
N LYS A 16 14.81 7.67 -3.68
CA LYS A 16 15.32 6.75 -4.71
C LYS A 16 16.81 6.98 -4.92
N TYR A 17 17.55 5.90 -5.05
CA TYR A 17 18.94 5.93 -5.48
C TYR A 17 19.01 5.65 -6.98
N TYR A 18 19.76 6.49 -7.69
CA TYR A 18 19.90 6.41 -9.14
C TYR A 18 21.31 5.98 -9.51
N ASP A 19 21.45 5.15 -10.55
CA ASP A 19 22.74 4.86 -11.16
C ASP A 19 23.20 6.01 -12.09
N ALA A 20 24.40 5.87 -12.65
CA ALA A 20 24.98 6.88 -13.55
C ALA A 20 24.18 7.09 -14.85
N SER A 21 23.29 6.15 -15.21
CA SER A 21 22.37 6.29 -16.35
C SER A 21 21.06 7.01 -15.99
N GLY A 22 20.88 7.39 -14.73
CA GLY A 22 19.65 7.99 -14.23
C GLY A 22 18.53 6.99 -13.97
N ARG A 23 18.83 5.69 -13.93
CA ARG A 23 17.84 4.66 -13.59
C ARG A 23 17.79 4.48 -12.07
N GLY A 24 16.57 4.49 -11.49
CA GLY A 24 16.36 4.16 -10.08
C GLY A 24 16.67 2.67 -9.83
N VAL A 25 17.56 2.39 -8.88
CA VAL A 25 18.09 1.05 -8.63
C VAL A 25 17.83 0.52 -7.22
N LEU A 26 17.66 1.40 -6.23
CA LEU A 26 17.43 1.03 -4.85
C LEU A 26 16.35 1.89 -4.21
N LYS A 27 15.61 1.27 -3.29
CA LYS A 27 14.67 1.88 -2.34
C LYS A 27 14.81 1.16 -1.01
N THR A 28 14.44 1.81 0.08
CA THR A 28 14.41 1.22 1.41
C THR A 28 12.99 0.91 1.82
N PHE A 29 12.79 -0.24 2.46
CA PHE A 29 11.49 -0.72 2.94
C PHE A 29 11.61 -1.16 4.40
N CYS A 30 10.50 -1.08 5.13
CA CYS A 30 10.41 -1.55 6.49
C CYS A 30 9.85 -2.98 6.54
N ASP A 31 10.61 -3.95 7.08
CA ASP A 31 10.14 -5.34 7.18
C ASP A 31 8.90 -5.50 8.08
N ARG A 32 8.71 -4.62 9.06
CA ARG A 32 7.50 -4.63 9.90
C ARG A 32 6.24 -4.32 9.10
N ASP A 33 6.33 -3.50 8.05
CA ASP A 33 5.21 -3.23 7.17
C ASP A 33 4.85 -4.47 6.35
N PHE A 34 5.83 -5.23 5.86
CA PHE A 34 5.55 -6.52 5.22
C PHE A 34 4.96 -7.55 6.17
N THR A 35 5.41 -7.59 7.43
CA THR A 35 4.77 -8.41 8.45
C THR A 35 3.30 -8.01 8.67
N ALA A 36 3.00 -6.71 8.71
CA ALA A 36 1.62 -6.22 8.82
C ALA A 36 0.78 -6.58 7.58
N ILE A 37 1.33 -6.48 6.38
CA ILE A 37 0.68 -6.93 5.15
C ILE A 37 0.30 -8.41 5.24
N LYS A 38 1.20 -9.29 5.75
CA LYS A 38 0.90 -10.70 5.98
C LYS A 38 -0.23 -10.90 6.99
N LYS A 39 -0.27 -10.08 8.06
CA LYS A 39 -1.35 -10.11 9.03
C LYS A 39 -2.70 -9.70 8.43
N PHE A 40 -2.74 -8.70 7.54
CA PHE A 40 -3.96 -8.36 6.79
C PHE A 40 -4.41 -9.53 5.91
N LYS A 41 -3.48 -10.16 5.16
CA LYS A 41 -3.78 -11.34 4.34
C LYS A 41 -4.30 -12.51 5.20
N ALA A 42 -3.71 -12.76 6.37
CA ALA A 42 -4.16 -13.80 7.31
C ALA A 42 -5.57 -13.52 7.87
N ASN A 43 -5.99 -12.25 7.91
CA ASN A 43 -7.37 -11.85 8.21
C ASN A 43 -8.32 -11.94 6.99
N GLY A 44 -7.88 -12.50 5.87
CA GLY A 44 -8.68 -12.64 4.65
C GLY A 44 -8.84 -11.35 3.85
N TRP A 45 -8.00 -10.36 4.08
CA TRP A 45 -8.00 -9.15 3.26
C TRP A 45 -7.21 -9.36 1.97
N HIS A 46 -7.72 -8.83 0.87
CA HIS A 46 -6.93 -8.65 -0.33
C HIS A 46 -6.01 -7.45 -0.14
N VAL A 47 -4.75 -7.59 -0.53
CA VAL A 47 -3.76 -6.51 -0.49
C VAL A 47 -3.16 -6.36 -1.88
N VAL A 48 -3.13 -5.14 -2.40
CA VAL A 48 -2.58 -4.83 -3.72
C VAL A 48 -1.73 -3.58 -3.65
N PHE A 49 -0.74 -3.48 -4.53
CA PHE A 49 0.04 -2.26 -4.74
C PHE A 49 -0.46 -1.50 -5.97
N LEU A 50 -0.56 -0.18 -5.87
CA LEU A 50 -0.93 0.72 -6.96
C LEU A 50 0.06 1.89 -7.01
N SER A 51 1.03 1.84 -7.93
CA SER A 51 2.14 2.80 -8.00
C SER A 51 2.44 3.24 -9.42
N GLY A 52 2.91 4.48 -9.57
CA GLY A 52 3.35 5.05 -10.84
C GLY A 52 4.76 4.64 -11.28
N ASP A 53 5.51 3.95 -10.43
CA ASP A 53 6.87 3.50 -10.71
C ASP A 53 6.95 1.96 -10.69
N PRO A 54 6.89 1.29 -11.86
CA PRO A 54 6.90 -0.17 -11.91
C PRO A 54 8.26 -0.80 -11.59
N ASN A 55 9.37 -0.11 -11.79
CA ASN A 55 10.74 -0.67 -11.75
C ASN A 55 10.98 -1.61 -10.54
N VAL A 56 11.53 -1.06 -9.45
CA VAL A 56 11.81 -1.83 -8.21
C VAL A 56 10.51 -2.35 -7.59
N ASN A 57 9.41 -1.58 -7.68
CA ASN A 57 8.15 -1.89 -7.01
C ASN A 57 7.48 -3.16 -7.54
N GLU A 58 7.46 -3.36 -8.86
CA GLU A 58 6.85 -4.56 -9.46
C GLU A 58 7.65 -5.84 -9.14
N ALA A 59 8.98 -5.76 -9.21
CA ALA A 59 9.85 -6.88 -8.85
C ALA A 59 9.66 -7.29 -7.38
N LEU A 60 9.60 -6.31 -6.48
CA LEU A 60 9.32 -6.54 -5.07
C LEU A 60 7.93 -7.16 -4.84
N ALA A 61 6.90 -6.59 -5.46
CA ALA A 61 5.53 -7.09 -5.35
C ALA A 61 5.42 -8.55 -5.80
N LYS A 62 6.08 -8.89 -6.90
CA LYS A 62 6.15 -10.26 -7.41
C LYS A 62 6.81 -11.22 -6.42
N ASN A 63 7.92 -10.82 -5.80
CA ASN A 63 8.61 -11.63 -4.80
C ASN A 63 7.77 -11.82 -3.53
N ARG A 64 7.01 -10.80 -3.14
CA ARG A 64 6.11 -10.82 -1.98
C ARG A 64 4.72 -11.42 -2.28
N ASN A 65 4.52 -11.95 -3.49
CA ASN A 65 3.21 -12.47 -3.93
C ASN A 65 2.07 -11.48 -3.66
N ILE A 66 2.28 -10.20 -4.07
CA ILE A 66 1.31 -9.11 -3.97
C ILE A 66 0.98 -8.64 -5.38
N PRO A 67 -0.30 -8.61 -5.78
CA PRO A 67 -0.71 -8.04 -7.06
C PRO A 67 -0.25 -6.59 -7.21
N PHE A 68 0.34 -6.26 -8.36
CA PHE A 68 0.85 -4.94 -8.67
C PHE A 68 0.08 -4.33 -9.83
N TYR A 69 -0.36 -3.09 -9.62
CA TYR A 69 -1.02 -2.28 -10.64
C TYR A 69 -0.22 -1.00 -10.83
N THR A 70 0.03 -0.65 -12.10
CA THR A 70 0.65 0.63 -12.41
C THR A 70 -0.38 1.59 -13.00
N ASN A 71 -0.38 2.81 -12.50
CA ASN A 71 -1.14 3.90 -13.12
C ASN A 71 -0.34 4.66 -14.18
N ARG A 72 0.77 4.08 -14.64
CA ARG A 72 1.50 4.57 -15.81
C ARG A 72 1.09 3.73 -17.03
N VAL A 73 0.26 4.32 -17.89
CA VAL A 73 -0.26 3.69 -19.11
C VAL A 73 0.33 4.43 -20.31
N ASP A 74 0.96 3.72 -21.22
CA ASP A 74 1.63 4.29 -22.42
C ASP A 74 2.55 5.50 -22.08
N GLY A 75 3.31 5.37 -21.00
CA GLY A 75 4.24 6.40 -20.52
C GLY A 75 3.57 7.59 -19.81
N LYS A 76 2.23 7.65 -19.76
CA LYS A 76 1.48 8.72 -19.10
C LYS A 76 0.92 8.27 -17.76
N MET A 77 0.90 9.18 -16.80
CA MET A 77 0.20 8.95 -15.53
C MET A 77 -1.31 9.10 -15.73
N VAL A 78 -2.06 8.09 -15.34
CA VAL A 78 -3.52 8.16 -15.22
C VAL A 78 -3.92 8.30 -13.77
N ASN A 79 -5.07 8.91 -13.50
CA ASN A 79 -5.51 9.10 -12.14
C ASN A 79 -5.80 7.75 -11.45
N LYS A 80 -5.25 7.55 -10.26
CA LYS A 80 -5.38 6.30 -9.49
C LYS A 80 -6.84 5.94 -9.18
N VAL A 81 -7.74 6.93 -9.07
CA VAL A 81 -9.17 6.68 -8.82
C VAL A 81 -9.82 5.82 -9.91
N THR A 82 -9.30 5.86 -11.15
CA THR A 82 -9.82 5.03 -12.26
C THR A 82 -9.65 3.53 -12.05
N PHE A 83 -8.81 3.12 -11.11
CA PHE A 83 -8.62 1.72 -10.74
C PHE A 83 -9.65 1.21 -9.73
N LEU A 84 -10.34 2.09 -9.00
CA LEU A 84 -11.22 1.69 -7.90
C LEU A 84 -12.30 0.69 -8.33
N ASP A 85 -13.10 1.03 -9.35
CA ASP A 85 -14.18 0.15 -9.84
C ASP A 85 -13.63 -1.18 -10.39
N LYS A 86 -12.51 -1.13 -11.11
CA LYS A 86 -11.85 -2.32 -11.64
C LYS A 86 -11.44 -3.26 -10.49
N LEU A 87 -10.76 -2.73 -9.49
CA LEU A 87 -10.27 -3.51 -8.35
C LEU A 87 -11.44 -4.05 -7.51
N CYS A 88 -12.47 -3.25 -7.26
CA CYS A 88 -13.67 -3.71 -6.56
C CYS A 88 -14.33 -4.91 -7.25
N LYS A 89 -14.45 -4.87 -8.59
CA LYS A 89 -15.00 -5.97 -9.38
C LYS A 89 -14.08 -7.19 -9.36
N GLU A 90 -12.79 -7.00 -9.57
CA GLU A 90 -11.80 -8.08 -9.63
C GLU A 90 -11.71 -8.86 -8.33
N TYR A 91 -11.75 -8.17 -7.19
CA TYR A 91 -11.68 -8.79 -5.86
C TYR A 91 -13.05 -9.07 -5.23
N ASN A 92 -14.14 -8.79 -5.93
CA ASN A 92 -15.50 -8.92 -5.43
C ASN A 92 -15.71 -8.24 -4.07
N VAL A 93 -15.26 -6.99 -3.95
CA VAL A 93 -15.32 -6.17 -2.74
C VAL A 93 -16.20 -4.95 -2.97
N ASP A 94 -17.12 -4.70 -2.03
CA ASP A 94 -17.92 -3.48 -2.03
C ASP A 94 -17.02 -2.24 -1.83
N PRO A 95 -17.22 -1.14 -2.59
CA PRO A 95 -16.43 0.09 -2.47
C PRO A 95 -16.33 0.63 -1.03
N SER A 96 -17.37 0.44 -0.19
CA SER A 96 -17.35 0.85 1.21
C SER A 96 -16.38 0.03 2.08
N LYS A 97 -15.82 -1.06 1.56
CA LYS A 97 -14.85 -1.94 2.22
C LYS A 97 -13.44 -1.80 1.66
N VAL A 98 -13.18 -0.72 0.93
CA VAL A 98 -11.85 -0.38 0.42
C VAL A 98 -11.13 0.52 1.40
N VAL A 99 -9.86 0.19 1.66
CA VAL A 99 -8.89 1.01 2.39
C VAL A 99 -7.81 1.43 1.41
N TYR A 100 -7.45 2.70 1.40
CA TYR A 100 -6.35 3.22 0.61
C TYR A 100 -5.35 3.98 1.48
N VAL A 101 -4.07 3.77 1.23
CA VAL A 101 -2.98 4.55 1.82
C VAL A 101 -2.19 5.22 0.71
N GLY A 102 -2.07 6.53 0.76
CA GLY A 102 -1.32 7.35 -0.19
C GLY A 102 -0.67 8.55 0.51
N ASP A 103 0.32 9.18 -0.12
CA ASP A 103 1.10 10.24 0.50
C ASP A 103 1.22 11.52 -0.34
N ASP A 104 0.97 11.44 -1.66
CA ASP A 104 1.22 12.54 -2.59
C ASP A 104 -0.08 13.04 -3.22
N ILE A 105 -0.03 14.23 -3.83
CA ILE A 105 -1.15 14.89 -4.52
C ILE A 105 -1.83 13.98 -5.57
N PHE A 106 -1.09 13.04 -6.15
CA PHE A 106 -1.62 12.06 -7.11
C PHE A 106 -2.56 11.01 -6.47
N ASP A 107 -2.64 10.97 -5.14
CA ASP A 107 -3.48 10.05 -4.37
C ASP A 107 -4.82 10.68 -3.95
N ILE A 108 -4.92 12.00 -4.02
CA ILE A 108 -6.04 12.80 -3.49
C ILE A 108 -7.40 12.28 -3.97
N GLU A 109 -7.55 12.06 -5.27
CA GLU A 109 -8.86 11.66 -5.82
C GLU A 109 -9.27 10.24 -5.39
N LEU A 110 -8.31 9.32 -5.25
CA LEU A 110 -8.60 7.99 -4.73
C LEU A 110 -8.87 8.03 -3.23
N LEU A 111 -8.12 8.82 -2.47
CA LEU A 111 -8.36 9.03 -1.03
C LEU A 111 -9.76 9.59 -0.75
N LYS A 112 -10.23 10.53 -1.56
CA LYS A 112 -11.60 11.07 -1.45
C LYS A 112 -12.69 10.06 -1.82
N ALA A 113 -12.38 9.11 -2.72
CA ALA A 113 -13.34 8.15 -3.25
C ALA A 113 -13.54 6.93 -2.35
N VAL A 114 -12.59 6.62 -1.46
CA VAL A 114 -12.70 5.48 -0.55
C VAL A 114 -13.27 5.88 0.81
N LYS A 115 -13.87 4.92 1.50
CA LYS A 115 -14.36 5.14 2.87
C LYS A 115 -13.23 5.28 3.90
N TYR A 116 -12.14 4.56 3.69
CA TYR A 116 -11.03 4.48 4.63
C TYR A 116 -9.75 4.95 3.94
N GLY A 117 -9.54 6.27 3.92
CA GLY A 117 -8.34 6.91 3.41
C GLY A 117 -7.34 7.22 4.52
N PHE A 118 -6.10 6.78 4.38
CA PHE A 118 -5.01 7.03 5.33
C PHE A 118 -3.78 7.60 4.62
N CYS A 119 -2.96 8.30 5.38
CA CYS A 119 -1.66 8.76 4.91
C CYS A 119 -0.61 8.69 6.03
N PRO A 120 0.70 8.51 5.70
CA PRO A 120 1.77 8.59 6.68
C PRO A 120 1.95 10.04 7.20
N ASP A 121 2.63 10.19 8.34
CA ASP A 121 2.85 11.51 8.96
C ASP A 121 3.59 12.51 8.06
N ASN A 122 4.47 12.04 7.22
CA ASN A 122 5.24 12.85 6.27
C ASN A 122 4.58 13.03 4.89
N ALA A 123 3.29 12.70 4.76
CA ALA A 123 2.53 12.93 3.53
C ALA A 123 2.41 14.44 3.20
N ASP A 124 2.09 14.71 1.93
CA ASP A 124 1.83 16.06 1.46
C ASP A 124 0.75 16.76 2.33
N PRO A 125 0.90 18.05 2.66
CA PRO A 125 -0.07 18.80 3.46
C PRO A 125 -1.51 18.73 2.93
N ASP A 126 -1.72 18.73 1.62
CA ASP A 126 -3.06 18.66 1.02
C ASP A 126 -3.68 17.26 1.21
N VAL A 127 -2.87 16.21 1.20
CA VAL A 127 -3.29 14.84 1.50
C VAL A 127 -3.70 14.71 2.97
N LYS A 128 -2.93 15.31 3.89
CA LYS A 128 -3.23 15.29 5.34
C LYS A 128 -4.55 16.00 5.70
N GLN A 129 -5.06 16.88 4.84
CA GLN A 129 -6.35 17.54 5.06
C GLN A 129 -7.54 16.63 4.78
N ILE A 130 -7.37 15.57 4.00
CA ILE A 130 -8.47 14.74 3.51
C ILE A 130 -8.39 13.27 3.97
N ALA A 131 -7.22 12.82 4.40
CA ALA A 131 -6.98 11.45 4.87
C ALA A 131 -6.75 11.41 6.39
N THR A 132 -6.98 10.25 6.99
CA THR A 132 -6.58 10.01 8.38
C THR A 132 -5.06 9.86 8.45
N SER A 133 -4.40 10.79 9.11
CA SER A 133 -2.95 10.77 9.29
C SER A 133 -2.55 9.72 10.32
N LEU A 134 -1.63 8.83 9.94
CA LEU A 134 -0.91 7.95 10.84
C LEU A 134 0.20 8.75 11.55
N ASN A 135 0.71 8.25 12.67
CA ASN A 135 1.84 8.89 13.36
C ASN A 135 3.20 8.48 12.78
N SER A 136 3.25 7.31 12.15
CA SER A 136 4.45 6.78 11.51
C SER A 136 4.65 7.38 10.12
N LYS A 137 5.92 7.59 9.75
CA LYS A 137 6.29 8.04 8.40
C LYS A 137 6.25 6.88 7.41
N GLY A 138 6.15 7.21 6.13
CA GLY A 138 6.33 6.25 5.05
C GLY A 138 7.69 5.57 5.14
N GLY A 139 7.71 4.24 4.94
CA GLY A 139 8.90 3.41 5.10
C GLY A 139 9.36 3.20 6.54
N ASP A 140 8.57 3.65 7.53
CA ASP A 140 8.90 3.56 8.96
C ASP A 140 7.69 3.04 9.77
N CYS A 141 7.25 1.82 9.43
CA CYS A 141 6.19 1.09 10.15
C CYS A 141 4.77 1.67 10.01
N CYS A 142 4.45 2.47 8.98
CA CYS A 142 3.12 3.06 8.85
C CYS A 142 2.04 2.02 8.58
N ILE A 143 2.32 0.94 7.86
CA ILE A 143 1.35 -0.15 7.64
C ILE A 143 1.22 -1.03 8.89
N ALA A 144 2.28 -1.16 9.68
CA ALA A 144 2.21 -1.82 10.98
C ALA A 144 1.30 -1.04 11.95
N GLU A 145 1.39 0.30 11.96
CA GLU A 145 0.46 1.16 12.71
C GLU A 145 -0.96 1.04 12.20
N LEU A 146 -1.16 1.05 10.88
CA LEU A 146 -2.48 0.86 10.26
C LEU A 146 -3.13 -0.46 10.70
N PHE A 147 -2.36 -1.57 10.74
CA PHE A 147 -2.88 -2.84 11.22
C PHE A 147 -3.37 -2.71 12.67
N ARG A 148 -2.59 -2.04 13.53
CA ARG A 148 -2.96 -1.80 14.92
C ARG A 148 -4.22 -0.94 15.05
N TYR A 149 -4.37 0.08 14.20
CA TYR A 149 -5.58 0.89 14.14
C TYR A 149 -6.83 0.03 13.88
N PHE A 150 -6.75 -0.89 12.92
CA PHE A 150 -7.87 -1.79 12.60
C PHE A 150 -8.07 -2.90 13.64
N GLU A 151 -7.02 -3.32 14.32
CA GLU A 151 -7.12 -4.26 15.44
C GLU A 151 -7.89 -3.64 16.61
N VAL A 152 -7.55 -2.41 16.99
CA VAL A 152 -8.27 -1.67 18.04
C VAL A 152 -9.72 -1.40 17.66
N SER A 153 -10.00 -1.13 16.40
CA SER A 153 -11.39 -0.95 15.91
C SER A 153 -12.18 -2.25 15.75
N GLY A 154 -11.56 -3.41 15.96
CA GLY A 154 -12.18 -4.74 15.84
C GLY A 154 -12.41 -5.21 14.39
N LEU A 155 -11.88 -4.52 13.39
CA LEU A 155 -12.02 -4.88 11.97
C LEU A 155 -11.00 -5.96 11.53
N VAL A 156 -9.94 -6.17 12.27
CA VAL A 156 -9.02 -7.30 12.15
C VAL A 156 -8.84 -7.97 13.51
N LYS A 157 -8.49 -9.24 13.49
CA LYS A 157 -8.17 -10.02 14.70
C LYS A 157 -6.67 -10.10 14.87
N ASN A 158 -6.24 -10.34 16.10
CA ASN A 158 -4.85 -10.70 16.35
C ASN A 158 -4.47 -11.95 15.55
N VAL A 159 -3.23 -11.99 15.09
CA VAL A 159 -2.71 -13.05 14.21
C VAL A 159 -1.53 -13.71 14.89
N THR A 160 -1.53 -15.04 14.98
CA THR A 160 -0.42 -15.81 15.53
C THR A 160 0.77 -15.86 14.57
N VAL A 161 1.93 -16.22 15.08
CA VAL A 161 3.15 -16.38 14.27
C VAL A 161 2.94 -17.43 13.18
N GLU A 162 2.31 -18.56 13.52
CA GLU A 162 2.03 -19.67 12.59
C GLU A 162 1.13 -19.22 11.42
N GLN A 163 0.15 -18.35 11.69
CA GLN A 163 -0.70 -17.78 10.64
C GLN A 163 0.07 -16.85 9.70
N VAL A 164 1.02 -16.07 10.23
CA VAL A 164 1.91 -15.24 9.41
C VAL A 164 2.83 -16.12 8.56
N GLU A 165 3.41 -17.17 9.13
CA GLU A 165 4.27 -18.12 8.42
C GLU A 165 3.56 -18.84 7.27
N LEU A 166 2.26 -19.17 7.43
CA LEU A 166 1.46 -19.75 6.35
C LEU A 166 1.34 -18.81 5.14
N VAL A 167 1.21 -17.51 5.38
CA VAL A 167 1.22 -16.50 4.30
C VAL A 167 2.62 -16.35 3.71
N ASP A 168 3.65 -16.35 4.54
CA ASP A 168 5.05 -16.18 4.17
C ASP A 168 5.54 -17.26 3.19
N ARG A 169 5.11 -18.51 3.37
CA ARG A 169 5.46 -19.64 2.46
C ARG A 169 5.14 -19.40 0.99
N ASN A 170 4.27 -18.45 0.69
CA ASN A 170 3.91 -18.08 -0.67
C ASN A 170 4.80 -16.95 -1.25
N GLU A 171 5.70 -16.39 -0.45
CA GLU A 171 6.66 -15.38 -0.88
C GLU A 171 7.93 -16.05 -1.46
N LYS A 172 8.59 -15.37 -2.38
CA LYS A 172 9.84 -15.82 -3.02
C LYS A 172 10.95 -14.85 -2.64
N PHE A 173 11.88 -15.32 -1.87
CA PHE A 173 13.11 -14.59 -1.53
C PHE A 173 14.31 -15.18 -2.24
#